data_f347e01df2dca07a3b34b789fa568c1f
#
_entry.id   f347e01df2dca07a3b34b789fa568c1f
#
_cell.length_a   1.000
_cell.length_b   1.000
_cell.length_c   1.000
_cell.angle_alpha   90.00
_cell.angle_beta   90.00
_cell.angle_gamma   90.00
#
_symmetry.space_group_name_H-M   'P 1'
#
loop_
_entity.id
_entity.type
_entity.pdbx_description
1 polymer ?
#
loop_
_entity_poly.entity_id
_entity_poly.type
_entity_poly.pdbx_seq_one_letter_code
_entity_poly.pdbx_strand_id
1 'polypeptide(L)'
;MRRRRIYLMRHAEVRYFEGVHPERVLLTERGREQANAAAEALRDVRFDRVLTSGLERTLETARIVAPNAEPESHYALREIESGDIRELSPDEVQAMMTSAFRGVVPLETRFLGGETVGELLDRVLPEVDRLLADEAWDIALLVLHGAVNRAVLSHALAGERIFLGAFEQEPGCINVLDVGPDGRWVVRGVNHTPYDPVHVDAPRLTTMEHLWQEYLNSRD
;
A
#
# COMPACT_ATOMS: atom_id res chain seq x y z
N MET A 1 8.38 -23.81 16.02
CA MET A 1 7.04 -23.19 15.82
C MET A 1 7.02 -22.51 14.46
N ARG A 2 6.01 -22.81 13.63
CA ARG A 2 5.90 -22.26 12.28
C ARG A 2 5.37 -20.82 12.36
N ARG A 3 5.99 -19.88 11.62
CA ARG A 3 5.48 -18.52 11.43
C ARG A 3 4.50 -18.50 10.27
N ARG A 4 3.45 -17.71 10.38
CA ARG A 4 2.57 -17.37 9.27
C ARG A 4 3.24 -16.28 8.42
N ARG A 5 2.94 -16.25 7.12
CA ARG A 5 3.55 -15.29 6.18
C ARG A 5 2.50 -14.39 5.54
N ILE A 6 2.82 -13.12 5.51
CA ILE A 6 2.05 -12.09 4.80
C ILE A 6 2.89 -11.56 3.64
N TYR A 7 2.33 -11.64 2.44
CA TYR A 7 2.78 -10.88 1.29
C TYR A 7 1.94 -9.61 1.25
N LEU A 8 2.54 -8.48 1.65
CA LEU A 8 1.90 -7.18 1.70
C LEU A 8 2.28 -6.41 0.44
N MET A 9 1.33 -6.22 -0.45
CA MET A 9 1.55 -5.66 -1.78
C MET A 9 0.84 -4.30 -1.91
N ARG A 10 1.48 -3.32 -2.55
CA ARG A 10 0.78 -2.14 -3.04
C ARG A 10 0.11 -2.50 -4.37
N HIS A 11 -1.12 -1.98 -4.60
CA HIS A 11 -1.75 -2.08 -5.92
C HIS A 11 -0.80 -1.59 -7.01
N ALA A 12 -0.91 -2.14 -8.21
CA ALA A 12 -0.11 -1.75 -9.37
C ALA A 12 -0.49 -0.35 -9.87
N GLU A 13 0.26 0.19 -10.83
CA GLU A 13 0.16 1.55 -11.30
C GLU A 13 -1.26 1.93 -11.78
N VAL A 14 -1.68 3.13 -11.39
CA VAL A 14 -2.90 3.81 -11.81
C VAL A 14 -2.60 5.27 -12.12
N ARG A 15 -3.52 5.99 -12.77
CA ARG A 15 -3.47 7.45 -12.95
C ARG A 15 -4.67 8.10 -12.27
N TYR A 16 -4.39 9.01 -11.34
CA TYR A 16 -5.44 9.60 -10.49
C TYR A 16 -6.14 10.83 -11.06
N PHE A 17 -5.49 11.57 -11.97
CA PHE A 17 -5.97 12.90 -12.40
C PHE A 17 -6.58 12.89 -13.80
N GLU A 18 -7.11 11.78 -14.27
CA GLU A 18 -7.75 11.63 -15.58
C GLU A 18 -9.30 11.79 -15.55
N GLY A 19 -9.83 12.49 -14.54
CA GLY A 19 -11.28 12.79 -14.45
C GLY A 19 -12.14 11.60 -13.97
N VAL A 20 -11.52 10.50 -13.53
CA VAL A 20 -12.21 9.34 -12.95
C VAL A 20 -12.26 9.51 -11.43
N HIS A 21 -13.40 9.15 -10.81
CA HIS A 21 -13.50 9.14 -9.36
C HIS A 21 -12.44 8.23 -8.73
N PRO A 22 -11.69 8.67 -7.69
CA PRO A 22 -10.56 7.91 -7.12
C PRO A 22 -10.87 6.46 -6.72
N GLU A 23 -12.12 6.17 -6.38
CA GLU A 23 -12.55 4.80 -6.03
C GLU A 23 -12.64 3.86 -7.23
N ARG A 24 -12.85 4.39 -8.43
CA ARG A 24 -13.08 3.64 -9.68
C ARG A 24 -11.88 3.63 -10.62
N VAL A 25 -10.73 4.12 -10.14
CA VAL A 25 -9.51 4.14 -10.96
C VAL A 25 -9.02 2.71 -11.16
N LEU A 26 -8.84 2.34 -12.43
CA LEU A 26 -8.33 1.04 -12.87
C LEU A 26 -6.81 1.09 -13.10
N LEU A 27 -6.21 -0.09 -13.25
CA LEU A 27 -4.79 -0.20 -13.59
C LEU A 27 -4.52 0.35 -14.99
N THR A 28 -3.37 0.99 -15.15
CA THR A 28 -2.82 1.30 -16.47
C THR A 28 -2.34 0.02 -17.16
N GLU A 29 -1.97 0.10 -18.44
CA GLU A 29 -1.32 -1.02 -19.13
C GLU A 29 -0.03 -1.43 -18.42
N ARG A 30 0.81 -0.45 -18.05
CA ARG A 30 2.00 -0.68 -17.22
C ARG A 30 1.66 -1.28 -15.86
N GLY A 31 0.57 -0.85 -15.23
CA GLY A 31 0.10 -1.45 -13.98
C GLY A 31 -0.24 -2.94 -14.13
N ARG A 32 -0.86 -3.34 -15.25
CA ARG A 32 -1.11 -4.76 -15.54
C ARG A 32 0.18 -5.55 -15.77
N GLU A 33 1.18 -4.96 -16.43
CA GLU A 33 2.51 -5.56 -16.59
C GLU A 33 3.18 -5.77 -15.22
N GLN A 34 3.13 -4.77 -14.33
CA GLN A 34 3.65 -4.87 -12.96
C GLN A 34 2.94 -5.98 -12.17
N ALA A 35 1.62 -6.06 -12.24
CA ALA A 35 0.83 -7.10 -11.58
C ALA A 35 1.16 -8.49 -12.13
N ASN A 36 1.35 -8.64 -13.45
CA ASN A 36 1.75 -9.89 -14.07
C ASN A 36 3.17 -10.33 -13.65
N ALA A 37 4.12 -9.39 -13.53
CA ALA A 37 5.45 -9.69 -13.00
C ALA A 37 5.41 -10.18 -11.55
N ALA A 38 4.52 -9.57 -10.73
CA ALA A 38 4.29 -10.03 -9.37
C ALA A 38 3.62 -11.42 -9.33
N ALA A 39 2.66 -11.69 -10.22
CA ALA A 39 2.04 -13.01 -10.37
C ALA A 39 3.07 -14.09 -10.72
N GLU A 40 3.99 -13.80 -11.64
CA GLU A 40 5.06 -14.73 -12.00
C GLU A 40 6.03 -14.98 -10.83
N ALA A 41 6.39 -13.94 -10.09
CA ALA A 41 7.25 -14.06 -8.90
C ALA A 41 6.60 -14.88 -7.78
N LEU A 42 5.27 -14.87 -7.69
CA LEU A 42 4.49 -15.54 -6.65
C LEU A 42 3.78 -16.81 -7.15
N ARG A 43 4.04 -17.28 -8.37
CA ARG A 43 3.32 -18.39 -9.03
C ARG A 43 3.27 -19.69 -8.25
N ASP A 44 4.31 -19.97 -7.45
CA ASP A 44 4.42 -21.17 -6.64
C ASP A 44 3.86 -20.99 -5.22
N VAL A 45 3.35 -19.79 -4.90
CA VAL A 45 2.75 -19.48 -3.59
C VAL A 45 1.25 -19.78 -3.64
N ARG A 46 0.79 -20.57 -2.67
CA ARG A 46 -0.65 -20.79 -2.46
C ARG A 46 -1.11 -19.93 -1.30
N PHE A 47 -2.03 -19.03 -1.58
CA PHE A 47 -2.61 -18.15 -0.58
C PHE A 47 -3.84 -18.79 0.04
N ASP A 48 -3.89 -18.84 1.37
CA ASP A 48 -5.08 -19.25 2.12
C ASP A 48 -6.10 -18.10 2.23
N ARG A 49 -5.60 -16.87 2.25
CA ARG A 49 -6.40 -15.64 2.32
C ARG A 49 -5.87 -14.61 1.34
N VAL A 50 -6.76 -13.91 0.66
CA VAL A 50 -6.44 -12.75 -0.18
C VAL A 50 -7.32 -11.58 0.24
N LEU A 51 -6.72 -10.53 0.80
CA LEU A 51 -7.42 -9.36 1.30
C LEU A 51 -7.12 -8.13 0.42
N THR A 52 -8.13 -7.31 0.23
CA THR A 52 -8.04 -6.03 -0.50
C THR A 52 -8.79 -4.93 0.27
N SER A 53 -8.63 -3.69 -0.15
CA SER A 53 -9.43 -2.57 0.37
C SER A 53 -10.82 -2.47 -0.25
N GLY A 54 -11.13 -3.29 -1.26
CA GLY A 54 -12.36 -3.20 -2.05
C GLY A 54 -12.34 -2.12 -3.14
N LEU A 55 -11.27 -1.34 -3.29
CA LEU A 55 -11.12 -0.40 -4.39
C LEU A 55 -10.70 -1.13 -5.68
N GLU A 56 -11.22 -0.70 -6.84
CA GLU A 56 -11.05 -1.42 -8.11
C GLU A 56 -9.58 -1.75 -8.42
N ARG A 57 -8.66 -0.82 -8.20
CA ARG A 57 -7.22 -1.02 -8.42
C ARG A 57 -6.63 -2.14 -7.55
N THR A 58 -7.12 -2.31 -6.31
CA THR A 58 -6.67 -3.41 -5.44
C THR A 58 -7.28 -4.74 -5.83
N LEU A 59 -8.55 -4.74 -6.22
CA LEU A 59 -9.25 -5.92 -6.71
C LEU A 59 -8.65 -6.41 -8.04
N GLU A 60 -8.41 -5.50 -9.01
CA GLU A 60 -7.82 -5.86 -10.30
C GLU A 60 -6.40 -6.42 -10.11
N THR A 61 -5.56 -5.78 -9.27
CA THR A 61 -4.23 -6.29 -8.94
C THR A 61 -4.31 -7.68 -8.30
N ALA A 62 -5.18 -7.87 -7.31
CA ALA A 62 -5.32 -9.14 -6.60
C ALA A 62 -5.77 -10.28 -7.53
N ARG A 63 -6.72 -10.03 -8.44
CA ARG A 63 -7.19 -11.01 -9.41
C ARG A 63 -6.11 -11.44 -10.40
N ILE A 64 -5.20 -10.53 -10.78
CA ILE A 64 -4.05 -10.86 -11.63
C ILE A 64 -3.03 -11.70 -10.85
N VAL A 65 -2.69 -11.29 -9.61
CA VAL A 65 -1.65 -11.94 -8.80
C VAL A 65 -2.10 -13.29 -8.25
N ALA A 66 -3.36 -13.42 -7.87
CA ALA A 66 -3.92 -14.63 -7.26
C ALA A 66 -5.21 -15.05 -7.97
N PRO A 67 -5.17 -15.49 -9.26
CA PRO A 67 -6.35 -15.72 -10.09
C PRO A 67 -7.25 -16.87 -9.60
N ASN A 68 -6.75 -17.73 -8.72
CA ASN A 68 -7.49 -18.88 -8.18
C ASN A 68 -8.11 -18.61 -6.80
N ALA A 69 -7.98 -17.37 -6.28
CA ALA A 69 -8.55 -16.98 -5.00
C ALA A 69 -9.58 -15.87 -5.19
N GLU A 70 -10.65 -15.87 -4.38
CA GLU A 70 -11.63 -14.77 -4.35
C GLU A 70 -11.14 -13.73 -3.32
N PRO A 71 -10.87 -12.48 -3.73
CA PRO A 71 -10.40 -11.45 -2.80
C PRO A 71 -11.48 -11.00 -1.83
N GLU A 72 -11.17 -10.97 -0.54
CA GLU A 72 -11.99 -10.41 0.51
C GLU A 72 -11.79 -8.89 0.59
N SER A 73 -12.88 -8.12 0.65
CA SER A 73 -12.83 -6.66 0.72
C SER A 73 -12.98 -6.15 2.14
N HIS A 74 -11.97 -5.43 2.63
CA HIS A 74 -11.91 -4.85 3.97
C HIS A 74 -11.83 -3.33 3.91
N TYR A 75 -12.94 -2.66 4.19
CA TYR A 75 -13.06 -1.21 4.07
C TYR A 75 -12.03 -0.45 4.94
N ALA A 76 -11.73 -0.98 6.12
CA ALA A 76 -10.73 -0.39 7.02
C ALA A 76 -9.31 -0.35 6.44
N LEU A 77 -9.04 -1.10 5.34
CA LEU A 77 -7.75 -1.14 4.66
C LEU A 77 -7.69 -0.20 3.43
N ARG A 78 -8.64 0.74 3.27
CA ARG A 78 -8.59 1.76 2.22
C ARG A 78 -7.41 2.72 2.44
N GLU A 79 -6.96 3.35 1.35
CA GLU A 79 -5.87 4.34 1.41
C GLU A 79 -6.23 5.51 2.33
N ILE A 80 -5.23 6.21 2.83
CA ILE A 80 -5.40 7.44 3.61
C ILE A 80 -6.24 8.44 2.81
N GLU A 81 -7.26 8.99 3.44
CA GLU A 81 -8.19 9.88 2.78
C GLU A 81 -7.62 11.30 2.66
N SER A 82 -7.57 11.82 1.44
CA SER A 82 -7.31 13.24 1.21
C SER A 82 -8.56 14.08 1.50
N GLY A 83 -8.36 15.30 1.98
CA GLY A 83 -9.39 16.33 1.95
C GLY A 83 -9.65 16.86 0.54
N ASP A 84 -10.44 17.92 0.44
CA ASP A 84 -10.64 18.61 -0.82
C ASP A 84 -9.41 19.46 -1.15
N ILE A 85 -8.56 18.96 -2.05
CA ILE A 85 -7.33 19.67 -2.47
C ILE A 85 -7.60 21.04 -3.12
N ARG A 86 -8.87 21.33 -3.52
CA ARG A 86 -9.26 22.63 -4.09
C ARG A 86 -9.35 23.73 -3.02
N GLU A 87 -9.46 23.34 -1.74
CA GLU A 87 -9.44 24.25 -0.59
C GLU A 87 -8.01 24.64 -0.18
N LEU A 88 -6.99 23.99 -0.73
CA LEU A 88 -5.58 24.24 -0.45
C LEU A 88 -4.95 25.11 -1.53
N SER A 89 -4.01 25.98 -1.13
CA SER A 89 -3.16 26.69 -2.08
C SER A 89 -2.21 25.72 -2.80
N PRO A 90 -1.73 26.04 -4.02
CA PRO A 90 -0.75 25.22 -4.73
C PRO A 90 0.51 24.92 -3.91
N ASP A 91 0.99 25.90 -3.14
CA ASP A 91 2.19 25.75 -2.30
C ASP A 91 1.94 24.76 -1.13
N GLU A 92 0.73 24.78 -0.53
CA GLU A 92 0.34 23.81 0.49
C GLU A 92 0.24 22.40 -0.09
N VAL A 93 -0.39 22.25 -1.25
CA VAL A 93 -0.48 20.93 -1.94
C VAL A 93 0.92 20.42 -2.26
N GLN A 94 1.81 21.27 -2.80
CA GLN A 94 3.20 20.88 -3.06
C GLN A 94 3.91 20.43 -1.78
N ALA A 95 3.87 21.24 -0.73
CA ALA A 95 4.54 20.94 0.53
C ALA A 95 4.01 19.64 1.13
N MET A 96 2.69 19.44 1.13
CA MET A 96 2.07 18.22 1.66
C MET A 96 2.44 16.99 0.83
N MET A 97 2.41 17.05 -0.51
CA MET A 97 2.79 15.92 -1.37
C MET A 97 4.28 15.60 -1.25
N THR A 98 5.16 16.58 -1.35
CA THR A 98 6.61 16.33 -1.38
C THR A 98 7.23 16.03 -0.02
N SER A 99 6.53 16.30 1.09
CA SER A 99 7.01 16.03 2.44
C SER A 99 6.14 15.06 3.25
N ALA A 100 5.04 14.54 2.68
CA ALA A 100 4.03 13.76 3.38
C ALA A 100 4.60 12.58 4.18
N PHE A 101 5.61 11.91 3.64
CA PHE A 101 6.14 10.69 4.22
C PHE A 101 7.66 10.78 4.42
N ARG A 102 8.10 11.71 5.28
CA ARG A 102 9.53 11.87 5.63
C ARG A 102 9.81 11.40 7.05
N GLY A 103 10.74 10.46 7.20
CA GLY A 103 11.19 9.99 8.53
C GLY A 103 10.06 9.42 9.37
N VAL A 104 9.99 9.80 10.63
CA VAL A 104 8.88 9.51 11.54
C VAL A 104 7.83 10.60 11.37
N VAL A 105 6.65 10.24 10.91
CA VAL A 105 5.56 11.20 10.68
C VAL A 105 4.72 11.34 11.95
N PRO A 106 4.49 12.56 12.46
CA PRO A 106 3.62 12.79 13.60
C PRO A 106 2.19 12.31 13.36
N LEU A 107 1.54 11.77 14.39
CA LEU A 107 0.21 11.16 14.26
C LEU A 107 -0.90 12.17 13.94
N GLU A 108 -0.70 13.42 14.31
CA GLU A 108 -1.59 14.55 14.01
C GLU A 108 -1.46 15.08 12.58
N THR A 109 -0.45 14.62 11.82
CA THR A 109 -0.25 15.06 10.42
C THR A 109 -1.44 14.64 9.56
N ARG A 110 -2.07 15.63 8.90
CA ARG A 110 -3.16 15.41 7.95
C ARG A 110 -2.64 15.20 6.55
N PHE A 111 -3.17 14.20 5.88
CA PHE A 111 -2.87 13.97 4.47
C PHE A 111 -3.75 14.87 3.58
N LEU A 112 -3.13 15.87 2.93
CA LEU A 112 -3.82 16.82 2.05
C LEU A 112 -5.10 17.40 2.69
N GLY A 113 -5.04 17.79 3.96
CA GLY A 113 -6.17 18.34 4.71
C GLY A 113 -7.24 17.33 5.16
N GLY A 114 -7.09 16.05 4.82
CA GLY A 114 -8.04 14.98 5.15
C GLY A 114 -7.71 14.22 6.42
N GLU A 115 -7.67 12.89 6.30
CA GLU A 115 -7.40 11.96 7.40
C GLU A 115 -6.03 12.20 8.02
N THR A 116 -5.92 12.10 9.34
CA THR A 116 -4.63 12.10 10.02
C THR A 116 -3.96 10.73 9.97
N VAL A 117 -2.64 10.71 10.12
CA VAL A 117 -1.88 9.47 10.28
C VAL A 117 -2.39 8.66 11.47
N GLY A 118 -2.78 9.33 12.55
CA GLY A 118 -3.36 8.68 13.73
C GLY A 118 -4.67 7.97 13.42
N GLU A 119 -5.59 8.62 12.74
CA GLU A 119 -6.87 8.04 12.30
C GLU A 119 -6.66 6.84 11.36
N LEU A 120 -5.69 6.93 10.42
CA LEU A 120 -5.28 5.81 9.59
C LEU A 120 -4.85 4.60 10.43
N LEU A 121 -3.95 4.79 11.40
CA LEU A 121 -3.50 3.71 12.28
C LEU A 121 -4.63 3.11 13.10
N ASP A 122 -5.57 3.94 13.58
CA ASP A 122 -6.70 3.52 14.41
C ASP A 122 -7.69 2.61 13.67
N ARG A 123 -7.76 2.68 12.33
CA ARG A 123 -8.60 1.76 11.54
C ARG A 123 -7.82 0.58 10.94
N VAL A 124 -6.55 0.78 10.59
CA VAL A 124 -5.74 -0.26 9.92
C VAL A 124 -5.24 -1.31 10.91
N LEU A 125 -4.66 -0.90 12.05
CA LEU A 125 -4.03 -1.85 12.97
C LEU A 125 -5.02 -2.83 13.60
N PRO A 126 -6.22 -2.43 14.04
CA PRO A 126 -7.21 -3.39 14.52
C PRO A 126 -7.66 -4.41 13.46
N GLU A 127 -7.62 -4.05 12.18
CA GLU A 127 -7.94 -4.98 11.10
C GLU A 127 -6.83 -6.02 10.89
N VAL A 128 -5.56 -5.59 11.01
CA VAL A 128 -4.43 -6.50 11.02
C VAL A 128 -4.49 -7.44 12.23
N ASP A 129 -4.83 -6.91 13.41
CA ASP A 129 -4.98 -7.74 14.62
C ASP A 129 -6.10 -8.79 14.45
N ARG A 130 -7.23 -8.44 13.81
CA ARG A 130 -8.30 -9.39 13.48
C ARG A 130 -7.83 -10.49 12.53
N LEU A 131 -7.07 -10.15 11.50
CA LEU A 131 -6.46 -11.14 10.61
C LEU A 131 -5.53 -12.07 11.39
N LEU A 132 -4.72 -11.54 12.31
CA LEU A 132 -3.79 -12.32 13.12
C LEU A 132 -4.50 -13.18 14.18
N ALA A 133 -5.66 -12.78 14.67
CA ALA A 133 -6.47 -13.56 15.61
C ALA A 133 -7.11 -14.81 14.97
N ASP A 134 -7.31 -14.80 13.65
CA ASP A 134 -7.75 -15.97 12.89
C ASP A 134 -6.55 -16.91 12.65
N GLU A 135 -6.60 -18.12 13.22
CA GLU A 135 -5.54 -19.12 13.08
C GLU A 135 -5.72 -20.04 11.85
N ALA A 136 -6.77 -19.84 11.06
CA ALA A 136 -7.13 -20.74 9.96
C ALA A 136 -6.29 -20.56 8.68
N TRP A 137 -5.33 -19.65 8.66
CA TRP A 137 -4.45 -19.40 7.52
C TRP A 137 -2.97 -19.50 7.89
N ASP A 138 -2.14 -19.79 6.90
CA ASP A 138 -0.68 -19.86 6.99
C ASP A 138 0.00 -18.81 6.10
N ILE A 139 -0.54 -18.59 4.90
CA ILE A 139 -0.03 -17.63 3.92
C ILE A 139 -1.16 -16.72 3.46
N ALA A 140 -1.01 -15.41 3.66
CA ALA A 140 -1.95 -14.39 3.21
C ALA A 140 -1.31 -13.43 2.20
N LEU A 141 -2.10 -13.01 1.20
CA LEU A 141 -1.79 -11.88 0.31
C LEU A 141 -2.69 -10.70 0.69
N LEU A 142 -2.10 -9.55 0.96
CA LEU A 142 -2.78 -8.29 1.19
C LEU A 142 -2.43 -7.34 0.05
N VAL A 143 -3.38 -7.00 -0.82
CA VAL A 143 -3.17 -6.01 -1.88
C VAL A 143 -3.81 -4.70 -1.48
N LEU A 144 -2.99 -3.76 -1.06
CA LEU A 144 -3.41 -2.53 -0.39
C LEU A 144 -2.78 -1.27 -1.03
N HIS A 145 -2.39 -0.31 -0.23
CA HIS A 145 -2.01 1.05 -0.64
C HIS A 145 -0.71 1.52 0.01
N GLY A 146 -0.19 2.64 -0.46
CA GLY A 146 1.10 3.17 -0.03
C GLY A 146 1.15 3.53 1.46
N ALA A 147 0.19 4.30 1.97
CA ALA A 147 0.17 4.68 3.38
C ALA A 147 -0.22 3.51 4.30
N VAL A 148 -1.18 2.69 3.87
CA VAL A 148 -1.60 1.49 4.62
C VAL A 148 -0.43 0.51 4.79
N ASN A 149 0.33 0.25 3.73
CA ASN A 149 1.51 -0.62 3.80
C ASN A 149 2.56 -0.06 4.77
N ARG A 150 2.80 1.27 4.74
CA ARG A 150 3.69 1.93 5.69
C ARG A 150 3.21 1.77 7.14
N ALA A 151 1.90 1.85 7.38
CA ALA A 151 1.33 1.62 8.71
C ALA A 151 1.62 0.20 9.22
N VAL A 152 1.38 -0.82 8.39
CA VAL A 152 1.64 -2.23 8.73
C VAL A 152 3.14 -2.48 8.92
N LEU A 153 3.99 -1.96 8.03
CA LEU A 153 5.46 -2.09 8.13
C LEU A 153 6.00 -1.40 9.40
N SER A 154 5.49 -0.22 9.72
CA SER A 154 5.88 0.52 10.92
C SER A 154 5.55 -0.27 12.18
N HIS A 155 4.33 -0.81 12.27
CA HIS A 155 3.90 -1.67 13.36
C HIS A 155 4.76 -2.93 13.47
N ALA A 156 5.04 -3.60 12.35
CA ALA A 156 5.87 -4.80 12.31
C ALA A 156 7.31 -4.57 12.79
N LEU A 157 7.85 -3.37 12.57
CA LEU A 157 9.21 -3.02 12.98
C LEU A 157 9.32 -2.50 14.42
N ALA A 158 8.41 -1.60 14.79
CA ALA A 158 8.51 -0.90 16.07
C ALA A 158 7.70 -1.57 17.19
N GLY A 159 6.65 -2.33 16.86
CA GLY A 159 5.72 -2.89 17.84
C GLY A 159 4.87 -1.82 18.55
N GLU A 160 4.93 -0.58 18.10
CA GLU A 160 4.30 0.59 18.69
C GLU A 160 3.42 1.31 17.67
N ARG A 161 2.60 2.25 18.15
CA ARG A 161 1.77 3.13 17.33
C ARG A 161 2.61 4.28 16.76
N ILE A 162 3.37 3.96 15.72
CA ILE A 162 4.31 4.85 15.01
C ILE A 162 4.09 4.75 13.51
N PHE A 163 4.41 5.80 12.76
CA PHE A 163 4.37 5.79 11.31
C PHE A 163 5.73 6.19 10.72
N LEU A 164 6.40 5.23 10.09
CA LEU A 164 7.67 5.39 9.41
C LEU A 164 7.42 5.70 7.93
N GLY A 165 7.43 6.96 7.56
CA GLY A 165 7.12 7.42 6.21
C GLY A 165 8.21 7.10 5.19
N ALA A 166 9.46 6.92 5.62
CA ALA A 166 10.61 6.74 4.74
C ALA A 166 10.66 5.41 3.96
N PHE A 167 9.73 4.47 4.24
CA PHE A 167 9.59 3.29 3.40
C PHE A 167 8.99 3.68 2.06
N GLU A 168 9.76 3.58 0.99
CA GLU A 168 9.15 3.70 -0.33
C GLU A 168 8.26 2.48 -0.61
N GLN A 169 7.19 2.72 -1.32
CA GLN A 169 6.23 1.71 -1.73
C GLN A 169 5.90 1.94 -3.20
N GLU A 170 6.69 1.34 -4.09
CA GLU A 170 6.47 1.41 -5.53
C GLU A 170 5.15 0.71 -5.93
N PRO A 171 4.47 1.15 -7.01
CA PRO A 171 3.31 0.42 -7.52
C PRO A 171 3.64 -1.04 -7.83
N GLY A 172 2.83 -1.98 -7.36
CA GLY A 172 3.06 -3.41 -7.55
C GLY A 172 4.19 -4.00 -6.72
N CYS A 173 4.78 -3.26 -5.78
CA CYS A 173 5.82 -3.79 -4.89
C CYS A 173 5.27 -4.81 -3.90
N ILE A 174 6.14 -5.72 -3.49
CA ILE A 174 5.86 -6.78 -2.52
C ILE A 174 6.73 -6.60 -1.28
N ASN A 175 6.11 -6.57 -0.11
CA ASN A 175 6.78 -6.67 1.17
C ASN A 175 6.51 -8.05 1.76
N VAL A 176 7.49 -8.68 2.38
CA VAL A 176 7.36 -10.03 2.95
C VAL A 176 7.54 -9.95 4.45
N LEU A 177 6.52 -10.37 5.19
CA LEU A 177 6.46 -10.32 6.65
C LEU A 177 6.14 -11.72 7.19
N ASP A 178 6.85 -12.14 8.23
CA ASP A 178 6.52 -13.35 8.98
C ASP A 178 6.04 -12.96 10.39
N VAL A 179 5.00 -13.63 10.88
CA VAL A 179 4.47 -13.45 12.25
C VAL A 179 4.56 -14.74 13.01
N GLY A 180 5.21 -14.70 14.16
CA GLY A 180 5.31 -15.85 15.08
C GLY A 180 4.03 -16.06 15.89
N PRO A 181 3.85 -17.26 16.48
CA PRO A 181 2.72 -17.53 17.37
C PRO A 181 2.79 -16.71 18.68
N ASP A 182 3.94 -16.12 18.97
CA ASP A 182 4.18 -15.19 20.07
C ASP A 182 3.91 -13.71 19.67
N GLY A 183 3.34 -13.47 18.50
CA GLY A 183 3.06 -12.13 17.97
C GLY A 183 4.28 -11.39 17.45
N ARG A 184 5.48 -11.98 17.48
CA ARG A 184 6.69 -11.31 16.99
C ARG A 184 6.76 -11.32 15.48
N TRP A 185 7.00 -10.14 14.93
CA TRP A 185 7.19 -9.92 13.51
C TRP A 185 8.63 -10.12 13.07
N VAL A 186 8.80 -10.55 11.83
CA VAL A 186 10.08 -10.58 11.11
C VAL A 186 9.86 -9.97 9.74
N VAL A 187 10.46 -8.84 9.46
CA VAL A 187 10.45 -8.21 8.13
C VAL A 187 11.51 -8.90 7.27
N ARG A 188 11.10 -9.58 6.20
CA ARG A 188 11.97 -10.34 5.29
C ARG A 188 12.43 -9.53 4.09
N GLY A 189 11.56 -8.64 3.60
CA GLY A 189 11.84 -7.79 2.46
C GLY A 189 10.85 -6.64 2.42
N VAL A 190 11.30 -5.50 1.89
CA VAL A 190 10.49 -4.29 1.75
C VAL A 190 10.67 -3.77 0.32
N ASN A 191 9.57 -3.32 -0.29
CA ASN A 191 9.55 -2.65 -1.59
C ASN A 191 10.23 -3.45 -2.72
N HIS A 192 10.07 -4.78 -2.73
CA HIS A 192 10.56 -5.61 -3.81
C HIS A 192 9.66 -5.45 -5.06
N THR A 193 10.24 -5.00 -6.17
CA THR A 193 9.54 -4.79 -7.44
C THR A 193 9.97 -5.87 -8.46
N PRO A 194 9.16 -6.92 -8.69
CA PRO A 194 9.55 -8.01 -9.59
C PRO A 194 9.85 -7.57 -11.03
N TYR A 195 9.26 -6.46 -11.47
CA TYR A 195 9.47 -5.87 -12.80
C TYR A 195 10.75 -5.03 -12.91
N ASP A 196 11.32 -4.59 -11.77
CA ASP A 196 12.59 -3.85 -11.67
C ASP A 196 13.25 -4.12 -10.30
N PRO A 197 13.80 -5.34 -10.09
CA PRO A 197 14.21 -5.81 -8.74
C PRO A 197 15.34 -4.99 -8.10
N VAL A 198 16.11 -4.27 -8.89
CA VAL A 198 17.26 -3.47 -8.43
C VAL A 198 17.10 -1.97 -8.73
N HIS A 199 15.87 -1.55 -9.05
CA HIS A 199 15.51 -0.15 -9.31
C HIS A 199 16.34 0.56 -10.37
N VAL A 200 16.67 -0.13 -11.46
CA VAL A 200 17.46 0.44 -12.58
C VAL A 200 16.65 1.51 -13.30
N ASP A 201 15.38 1.20 -13.58
CA ASP A 201 14.48 2.06 -14.35
C ASP A 201 13.60 2.96 -13.45
N ALA A 202 13.64 2.76 -12.14
CA ALA A 202 12.87 3.57 -11.19
C ALA A 202 13.35 5.03 -11.22
N PRO A 203 12.44 6.00 -11.35
CA PRO A 203 12.80 7.40 -11.23
C PRO A 203 13.36 7.67 -9.82
N ARG A 204 14.36 8.55 -9.70
CA ARG A 204 14.93 8.94 -8.39
C ARG A 204 14.04 9.97 -7.69
N LEU A 205 12.73 9.72 -7.73
CA LEU A 205 11.68 10.48 -7.10
C LEU A 205 10.88 9.53 -6.22
N THR A 206 10.38 10.03 -5.10
CA THR A 206 9.41 9.28 -4.31
C THR A 206 8.08 9.17 -5.07
N THR A 207 7.27 8.18 -4.73
CA THR A 207 5.92 8.06 -5.30
C THR A 207 5.06 9.29 -5.07
N MET A 208 5.29 10.04 -3.99
CA MET A 208 4.58 11.29 -3.70
C MET A 208 5.07 12.45 -4.58
N GLU A 209 6.37 12.55 -4.83
CA GLU A 209 6.93 13.55 -5.77
C GLU A 209 6.46 13.27 -7.21
N HIS A 210 6.34 11.99 -7.58
CA HIS A 210 5.77 11.60 -8.88
C HIS A 210 4.28 11.99 -8.99
N LEU A 211 3.50 11.73 -7.93
CA LEU A 211 2.09 12.12 -7.86
C LEU A 211 1.91 13.65 -7.98
N TRP A 212 2.83 14.43 -7.40
CA TRP A 212 2.86 15.87 -7.55
C TRP A 212 3.08 16.28 -9.01
N GLN A 213 3.98 15.65 -9.74
CA GLN A 213 4.19 15.92 -11.16
C GLN A 213 2.95 15.57 -11.99
N GLU A 214 2.28 14.45 -11.73
CA GLU A 214 1.01 14.09 -12.37
C GLU A 214 -0.08 15.16 -12.13
N TYR A 215 -0.18 15.63 -10.88
CA TYR A 215 -1.13 16.69 -10.52
C TYR A 215 -0.87 17.98 -11.31
N LEU A 216 0.39 18.41 -11.43
CA LEU A 216 0.74 19.60 -12.21
C LEU A 216 0.33 19.43 -13.69
N ASN A 217 0.68 18.29 -14.30
CA ASN A 217 0.37 17.99 -15.70
C ASN A 217 -1.15 17.91 -15.98
N SER A 218 -1.96 17.63 -14.98
CA SER A 218 -3.42 17.57 -15.12
C SER A 218 -4.10 18.94 -15.12
N ARG A 219 -3.37 20.01 -14.79
CA ARG A 219 -3.89 21.38 -14.70
C ARG A 219 -3.60 22.23 -15.96
N ASP A 220 -2.71 21.74 -16.80
CA ASP A 220 -2.39 22.34 -18.10
C ASP A 220 -3.34 21.81 -19.18
#